data_f7e45e632bef3933f668b40a40c3fedb
#
_entry.id   f7e45e632bef3933f668b40a40c3fedb
#
_cell.length_a   1.000
_cell.length_b   1.000
_cell.length_c   1.000
_cell.angle_alpha   90.00
_cell.angle_beta   90.00
_cell.angle_gamma   90.00
#
_symmetry.space_group_name_H-M   'P 1'
#
loop_
_entity.id
_entity.type
_entity.pdbx_description
1 polymer ?
#
loop_
_entity_poly.entity_id
_entity_poly.type
_entity_poly.pdbx_seq_one_letter_code
_entity_poly.pdbx_strand_id
1 'polypeptide(L)'
;MKYFDELKRSMEYLASDSRTIFIGQAVAVPGTAMSNTLTDIASEKLIELPVAEEMQMGMSLGMGLNNMIPVSIFPRWNFLLLAINQLVNHIDKVDVMSNGGYSPKIIIRTGIGSEHPLHPQYQHVGDFTEAIQKMCTTIEVIRLEEPEDIFPAYEKSLLRDDKKNTILVEYGDYYNKI
;
A
#
# COMPACT_ATOMS: atom_id res chain seq x y z
N MET A 1 17.78 12.09 6.70
CA MET A 1 17.39 10.78 6.14
C MET A 1 16.92 10.97 4.72
N LYS A 2 17.15 10.00 3.83
CA LYS A 2 16.64 10.09 2.46
C LYS A 2 15.30 9.38 2.38
N TYR A 3 14.36 9.96 1.67
CA TYR A 3 13.00 9.44 1.53
C TYR A 3 12.99 7.98 1.02
N PHE A 4 13.77 7.70 -0.02
CA PHE A 4 13.91 6.35 -0.58
C PHE A 4 14.46 5.34 0.43
N ASP A 5 15.48 5.73 1.21
CA ASP A 5 16.13 4.83 2.16
C ASP A 5 15.18 4.42 3.30
N GLU A 6 14.33 5.36 3.75
CA GLU A 6 13.32 5.06 4.78
C GLU A 6 12.19 4.17 4.24
N LEU A 7 11.79 4.35 2.96
CA LEU A 7 10.88 3.42 2.31
C LEU A 7 11.47 2.01 2.22
N LYS A 8 12.71 1.89 1.76
CA LYS A 8 13.40 0.60 1.65
C LYS A 8 13.51 -0.08 3.01
N ARG A 9 13.99 0.64 4.02
CA ARG A 9 14.06 0.17 5.42
C ARG A 9 12.70 -0.30 5.93
N SER A 10 11.63 0.41 5.60
CA SER A 10 10.27 0.05 5.99
C SER A 10 9.81 -1.25 5.33
N MET A 11 10.15 -1.46 4.05
CA MET A 11 9.82 -2.71 3.36
C MET A 11 10.59 -3.90 3.94
N GLU A 12 11.87 -3.74 4.25
CA GLU A 12 12.67 -4.77 4.93
C GLU A 12 12.09 -5.12 6.31
N TYR A 13 11.66 -4.11 7.07
CA TYR A 13 11.01 -4.29 8.37
C TYR A 13 9.69 -5.07 8.23
N LEU A 14 8.81 -4.68 7.31
CA LEU A 14 7.58 -5.43 7.03
C LEU A 14 7.88 -6.88 6.61
N ALA A 15 8.90 -7.09 5.79
CA ALA A 15 9.30 -8.42 5.33
C ALA A 15 9.83 -9.33 6.44
N SER A 16 10.26 -8.78 7.58
CA SER A 16 10.71 -9.57 8.74
C SER A 16 9.57 -10.31 9.44
N ASP A 17 8.31 -9.87 9.31
CA ASP A 17 7.15 -10.62 9.77
C ASP A 17 6.83 -11.76 8.80
N SER A 18 6.75 -12.99 9.30
CA SER A 18 6.52 -14.18 8.48
C SER A 18 5.18 -14.18 7.73
N ARG A 19 4.21 -13.42 8.22
CA ARG A 19 2.86 -13.32 7.64
C ARG A 19 2.79 -12.33 6.47
N THR A 20 3.79 -11.45 6.33
CA THR A 20 3.77 -10.38 5.34
C THR A 20 4.07 -10.92 3.94
N ILE A 21 3.25 -10.51 2.97
CA ILE A 21 3.39 -10.79 1.53
C ILE A 21 3.18 -9.47 0.77
N PHE A 22 4.05 -9.18 -0.18
CA PHE A 22 3.93 -8.03 -1.06
C PHE A 22 3.26 -8.47 -2.36
N ILE A 23 2.19 -7.78 -2.75
CA ILE A 23 1.37 -8.17 -3.89
C ILE A 23 1.03 -6.96 -4.75
N GLY A 24 1.14 -7.08 -6.04
CA GLY A 24 0.77 -6.03 -6.99
C GLY A 24 1.43 -6.17 -8.33
N GLN A 25 1.30 -5.13 -9.13
CA GLN A 25 1.98 -4.98 -10.41
C GLN A 25 3.34 -4.31 -10.20
N ALA A 26 4.37 -4.77 -10.90
CA ALA A 26 5.76 -4.32 -10.76
C ALA A 26 6.26 -4.41 -9.30
N VAL A 27 5.99 -5.54 -8.68
CA VAL A 27 6.45 -5.88 -7.33
C VAL A 27 7.71 -6.76 -7.42
N ALA A 28 7.66 -7.82 -8.23
CA ALA A 28 8.80 -8.70 -8.44
C ALA A 28 9.67 -8.30 -9.65
N VAL A 29 9.20 -7.37 -10.47
CA VAL A 29 9.93 -6.86 -11.64
C VAL A 29 10.57 -5.52 -11.29
N PRO A 30 11.91 -5.43 -11.22
CA PRO A 30 12.60 -4.18 -10.90
C PRO A 30 12.47 -3.14 -12.03
N GLY A 31 12.67 -1.87 -11.70
CA GLY A 31 12.73 -0.78 -12.68
C GLY A 31 11.71 0.34 -12.47
N THR A 32 10.77 0.17 -11.53
CA THR A 32 9.92 1.28 -11.07
C THR A 32 10.45 1.83 -9.73
N ALA A 33 10.06 3.06 -9.39
CA ALA A 33 10.46 3.67 -8.13
C ALA A 33 10.05 2.80 -6.93
N MET A 34 8.81 2.28 -6.93
CA MET A 34 8.31 1.44 -5.86
C MET A 34 8.97 0.06 -5.84
N SER A 35 9.14 -0.61 -6.99
CA SER A 35 9.79 -1.93 -7.03
C SER A 35 11.25 -1.89 -6.58
N ASN A 36 11.93 -0.77 -6.83
CA ASN A 36 13.33 -0.61 -6.38
C ASN A 36 13.47 -0.57 -4.85
N THR A 37 12.40 -0.29 -4.11
CA THR A 37 12.42 -0.40 -2.63
C THR A 37 12.27 -1.84 -2.13
N LEU A 38 11.99 -2.80 -3.03
CA LEU A 38 11.76 -4.22 -2.71
C LEU A 38 12.92 -5.12 -3.12
N THR A 39 14.03 -4.56 -3.62
CA THR A 39 15.14 -5.33 -4.20
C THR A 39 15.81 -6.32 -3.23
N ASP A 40 15.73 -6.06 -1.93
CA ASP A 40 16.34 -6.91 -0.90
C ASP A 40 15.31 -7.81 -0.21
N ILE A 41 14.07 -7.84 -0.71
CA ILE A 41 13.01 -8.71 -0.21
C ILE A 41 13.13 -10.08 -0.89
N ALA A 42 13.01 -11.14 -0.11
CA ALA A 42 13.04 -12.51 -0.59
C ALA A 42 11.92 -12.78 -1.60
N SER A 43 12.24 -13.42 -2.72
CA SER A 43 11.33 -13.61 -3.86
C SER A 43 10.02 -14.35 -3.50
N GLU A 44 10.07 -15.24 -2.53
CA GLU A 44 8.90 -15.96 -2.03
C GLU A 44 7.87 -15.07 -1.32
N LYS A 45 8.24 -13.85 -0.98
CA LYS A 45 7.34 -12.83 -0.42
C LYS A 45 6.76 -11.88 -1.45
N LEU A 46 7.16 -12.00 -2.71
CA LEU A 46 6.75 -11.11 -3.80
C LEU A 46 5.78 -11.83 -4.74
N ILE A 47 4.56 -11.34 -4.85
CA ILE A 47 3.56 -11.86 -5.80
C ILE A 47 3.34 -10.81 -6.89
N GLU A 48 3.89 -11.09 -8.08
CA GLU A 48 3.63 -10.27 -9.26
C GLU A 48 2.25 -10.59 -9.84
N LEU A 49 1.47 -9.54 -10.09
CA LEU A 49 0.16 -9.66 -10.72
C LEU A 49 0.12 -8.92 -12.07
N PRO A 50 -0.77 -9.34 -12.98
CA PRO A 50 -1.11 -8.52 -14.13
C PRO A 50 -1.86 -7.25 -13.69
N VAL A 51 -2.09 -6.34 -14.64
CA VAL A 51 -2.94 -5.15 -14.42
C VAL A 51 -4.38 -5.60 -14.15
N ALA A 52 -4.72 -5.78 -12.87
CA ALA A 52 -6.02 -6.25 -12.41
C ALA A 52 -6.25 -5.80 -10.96
N GLU A 53 -6.39 -4.51 -10.74
CA GLU A 53 -6.37 -3.87 -9.44
C GLU A 53 -7.54 -4.32 -8.54
N GLU A 54 -8.71 -4.57 -9.11
CA GLU A 54 -9.85 -5.10 -8.38
C GLU A 54 -9.59 -6.51 -7.87
N MET A 55 -9.00 -7.38 -8.71
CA MET A 55 -8.59 -8.73 -8.32
C MET A 55 -7.51 -8.68 -7.24
N GLN A 56 -6.50 -7.81 -7.39
CA GLN A 56 -5.43 -7.61 -6.40
C GLN A 56 -6.00 -7.27 -5.02
N MET A 57 -6.94 -6.33 -4.95
CA MET A 57 -7.55 -5.92 -3.69
C MET A 57 -8.41 -7.04 -3.09
N GLY A 58 -9.16 -7.77 -3.92
CA GLY A 58 -9.92 -8.95 -3.49
C GLY A 58 -9.04 -10.07 -2.94
N MET A 59 -7.90 -10.34 -3.60
CA MET A 59 -6.89 -11.28 -3.11
C MET A 59 -6.30 -10.82 -1.77
N SER A 60 -6.00 -9.52 -1.63
CA SER A 60 -5.51 -8.95 -0.37
C SER A 60 -6.51 -9.17 0.77
N LEU A 61 -7.80 -8.99 0.52
CA LEU A 61 -8.84 -9.32 1.51
C LEU A 61 -8.79 -10.82 1.87
N GLY A 62 -8.78 -11.70 0.88
CA GLY A 62 -8.70 -13.14 1.10
C GLY A 62 -7.47 -13.59 1.89
N MET A 63 -6.31 -13.00 1.63
CA MET A 63 -5.08 -13.22 2.40
C MET A 63 -5.25 -12.75 3.84
N GLY A 64 -5.78 -11.55 4.06
CA GLY A 64 -6.04 -11.01 5.40
C GLY A 64 -7.00 -11.87 6.22
N LEU A 65 -8.02 -12.45 5.59
CA LEU A 65 -8.94 -13.40 6.24
C LEU A 65 -8.26 -14.73 6.64
N ASN A 66 -7.13 -15.04 6.04
CA ASN A 66 -6.31 -16.22 6.37
C ASN A 66 -5.08 -15.88 7.22
N ASN A 67 -5.13 -14.81 8.00
CA ASN A 67 -4.08 -14.36 8.92
C ASN A 67 -2.74 -13.97 8.25
N MET A 68 -2.73 -13.73 6.95
CA MET A 68 -1.61 -13.10 6.27
C MET A 68 -1.73 -11.57 6.40
N ILE A 69 -0.63 -10.87 6.19
CA ILE A 69 -0.60 -9.40 6.16
C ILE A 69 -0.17 -8.97 4.75
N PRO A 70 -1.10 -8.83 3.80
CA PRO A 70 -0.74 -8.36 2.48
C PRO A 70 -0.33 -6.88 2.50
N VAL A 71 0.80 -6.59 1.89
CA VAL A 71 1.21 -5.24 1.49
C VAL A 71 0.81 -5.09 0.02
N SER A 72 -0.36 -4.50 -0.21
CA SER A 72 -0.95 -4.36 -1.54
C SER A 72 -0.45 -3.07 -2.18
N ILE A 73 0.32 -3.20 -3.27
CA ILE A 73 1.04 -2.09 -3.90
C ILE A 73 0.35 -1.64 -5.17
N PHE A 74 -0.06 -0.39 -5.19
CA PHE A 74 -0.61 0.32 -6.35
C PHE A 74 0.34 1.47 -6.68
N PRO A 75 1.03 1.47 -7.82
CA PRO A 75 2.08 2.46 -8.10
C PRO A 75 1.62 3.92 -8.08
N ARG A 76 0.33 4.16 -8.25
CA ARG A 76 -0.29 5.49 -8.21
C ARG A 76 -1.73 5.41 -7.70
N TRP A 77 -2.22 6.48 -7.09
CA TRP A 77 -3.62 6.64 -6.70
C TRP A 77 -4.61 6.32 -7.83
N ASN A 78 -4.30 6.76 -9.05
CA ASN A 78 -5.17 6.56 -10.20
C ASN A 78 -5.45 5.07 -10.49
N PHE A 79 -4.49 4.18 -10.22
CA PHE A 79 -4.69 2.74 -10.35
C PHE A 79 -5.52 2.17 -9.21
N LEU A 80 -5.30 2.65 -7.98
CA LEU A 80 -6.11 2.24 -6.82
C LEU A 80 -7.61 2.55 -7.01
N LEU A 81 -7.97 3.57 -7.79
CA LEU A 81 -9.37 3.88 -8.10
C LEU A 81 -10.11 2.71 -8.77
N LEU A 82 -9.42 1.86 -9.52
CA LEU A 82 -10.02 0.67 -10.12
C LEU A 82 -10.41 -0.39 -9.08
N ALA A 83 -9.85 -0.33 -7.88
CA ALA A 83 -10.13 -1.24 -6.78
C ALA A 83 -11.07 -0.63 -5.72
N ILE A 84 -11.69 0.52 -6.00
CA ILE A 84 -12.45 1.29 -5.00
C ILE A 84 -13.64 0.50 -4.44
N ASN A 85 -14.29 -0.32 -5.25
CA ASN A 85 -15.39 -1.17 -4.80
C ASN A 85 -14.92 -2.17 -3.74
N GLN A 86 -13.81 -2.85 -3.98
CA GLN A 86 -13.24 -3.81 -3.03
C GLN A 86 -12.78 -3.12 -1.74
N LEU A 87 -12.25 -1.91 -1.85
CA LEU A 87 -11.80 -1.12 -0.72
C LEU A 87 -12.98 -0.70 0.16
N VAL A 88 -13.97 -0.02 -0.42
CA VAL A 88 -15.05 0.67 0.31
C VAL A 88 -16.16 -0.29 0.75
N ASN A 89 -16.55 -1.23 -0.12
CA ASN A 89 -17.68 -2.11 0.14
C ASN A 89 -17.31 -3.44 0.79
N HIS A 90 -16.05 -3.84 0.72
CA HIS A 90 -15.59 -5.12 1.27
C HIS A 90 -14.59 -4.92 2.42
N ILE A 91 -13.40 -4.38 2.18
CA ILE A 91 -12.36 -4.24 3.22
C ILE A 91 -12.84 -3.35 4.36
N ASP A 92 -13.41 -2.20 4.05
CA ASP A 92 -13.91 -1.25 5.07
C ASP A 92 -15.10 -1.80 5.88
N LYS A 93 -15.84 -2.77 5.35
CA LYS A 93 -17.08 -3.27 5.96
C LYS A 93 -16.99 -4.67 6.54
N VAL A 94 -15.94 -5.43 6.27
CA VAL A 94 -15.86 -6.85 6.64
C VAL A 94 -16.00 -7.09 8.15
N ASP A 95 -15.42 -6.23 8.99
CA ASP A 95 -15.56 -6.34 10.46
C ASP A 95 -17.02 -6.20 10.90
N VAL A 96 -17.70 -5.18 10.39
CA VAL A 96 -19.13 -4.94 10.70
C VAL A 96 -20.01 -6.04 10.10
N MET A 97 -19.80 -6.43 8.85
CA MET A 97 -20.58 -7.49 8.17
C MET A 97 -20.42 -8.84 8.84
N SER A 98 -19.27 -9.12 9.43
CA SER A 98 -18.99 -10.36 10.17
C SER A 98 -19.33 -10.28 11.66
N ASN A 99 -19.90 -9.17 12.11
CA ASN A 99 -20.18 -8.90 13.52
C ASN A 99 -18.92 -9.05 14.41
N GLY A 100 -17.80 -8.51 13.92
CA GLY A 100 -16.50 -8.55 14.60
C GLY A 100 -15.76 -9.89 14.47
N GLY A 101 -16.30 -10.85 13.71
CA GLY A 101 -15.70 -12.17 13.53
C GLY A 101 -14.44 -12.17 12.65
N TYR A 102 -14.30 -11.19 11.76
CA TYR A 102 -13.16 -11.03 10.87
C TYR A 102 -12.67 -9.59 10.85
N SER A 103 -11.40 -9.41 11.16
CA SER A 103 -10.72 -8.11 11.12
C SER A 103 -9.35 -8.28 10.44
N PRO A 104 -9.33 -8.37 9.09
CA PRO A 104 -8.09 -8.54 8.35
C PRO A 104 -7.18 -7.34 8.54
N LYS A 105 -5.86 -7.58 8.58
CA LYS A 105 -4.85 -6.53 8.56
C LYS A 105 -4.28 -6.41 7.16
N ILE A 106 -4.54 -5.31 6.50
CA ILE A 106 -4.09 -5.03 5.13
C ILE A 106 -3.35 -3.70 5.13
N ILE A 107 -2.16 -3.69 4.57
CA ILE A 107 -1.37 -2.49 4.35
C ILE A 107 -1.43 -2.18 2.86
N ILE A 108 -1.94 -1.02 2.50
CA ILE A 108 -2.04 -0.58 1.12
C ILE A 108 -1.00 0.51 0.91
N ARG A 109 -0.19 0.34 -0.12
CA ARG A 109 0.86 1.27 -0.51
C ARG A 109 0.51 1.89 -1.85
N THR A 110 0.44 3.23 -1.91
CA THR A 110 0.16 3.95 -3.15
C THR A 110 0.94 5.26 -3.20
N GLY A 111 0.90 5.98 -4.34
CA GLY A 111 1.65 7.22 -4.49
C GLY A 111 0.95 8.31 -5.30
N ILE A 112 1.40 9.53 -5.06
CA ILE A 112 1.08 10.74 -5.83
C ILE A 112 2.29 11.05 -6.72
N GLY A 113 2.07 11.36 -7.97
CA GLY A 113 3.17 11.63 -8.93
C GLY A 113 3.81 10.28 -9.38
N SER A 114 5.06 10.21 -9.84
CA SER A 114 5.99 11.33 -10.04
C SER A 114 5.66 12.13 -11.30
N GLU A 115 6.07 13.39 -11.29
CA GLU A 115 6.00 14.25 -12.47
C GLU A 115 7.36 14.37 -13.17
N HIS A 116 8.43 13.94 -12.54
CA HIS A 116 9.81 13.96 -13.03
C HIS A 116 10.44 12.56 -13.02
N PRO A 117 11.32 12.23 -13.96
CA PRO A 117 11.77 13.02 -15.12
C PRO A 117 10.74 13.06 -16.28
N LEU A 118 9.69 12.23 -16.23
CA LEU A 118 8.64 12.16 -17.24
C LEU A 118 7.30 12.55 -16.62
N HIS A 119 6.68 13.62 -17.10
CA HIS A 119 5.35 14.03 -16.69
C HIS A 119 4.28 13.09 -17.31
N PRO A 120 3.51 12.36 -16.49
CA PRO A 120 2.56 11.36 -16.98
C PRO A 120 1.22 11.96 -17.42
N GLN A 121 1.15 13.29 -17.59
CA GLN A 121 -0.03 14.07 -17.88
C GLN A 121 -1.08 14.00 -16.74
N TYR A 122 -2.21 14.62 -16.94
CA TYR A 122 -3.26 14.83 -15.93
C TYR A 122 -3.88 13.52 -15.41
N GLN A 123 -3.76 12.43 -16.16
CA GLN A 123 -4.38 11.15 -15.79
C GLN A 123 -3.71 10.42 -14.63
N HIS A 124 -2.48 10.79 -14.26
CA HIS A 124 -1.69 10.01 -13.31
C HIS A 124 -1.03 10.82 -12.18
N VAL A 125 -1.53 12.01 -11.92
CA VAL A 125 -1.02 12.91 -10.86
C VAL A 125 -2.08 13.23 -9.79
N GLY A 126 -3.20 12.53 -9.79
CA GLY A 126 -4.30 12.79 -8.85
C GLY A 126 -3.95 12.41 -7.41
N ASP A 127 -4.40 13.24 -6.47
CA ASP A 127 -4.43 12.94 -5.05
C ASP A 127 -5.89 12.71 -4.61
N PHE A 128 -6.21 11.49 -4.22
CA PHE A 128 -7.55 11.12 -3.78
C PHE A 128 -7.63 10.83 -2.28
N THR A 129 -6.60 11.21 -1.51
CA THR A 129 -6.47 10.95 -0.07
C THR A 129 -7.71 11.37 0.71
N GLU A 130 -8.15 12.63 0.54
CA GLU A 130 -9.31 13.13 1.29
C GLU A 130 -10.62 12.47 0.88
N ALA A 131 -10.77 12.15 -0.40
CA ALA A 131 -11.96 11.47 -0.90
C ALA A 131 -12.09 10.08 -0.26
N ILE A 132 -11.02 9.30 -0.30
CA ILE A 132 -11.00 7.96 0.29
C ILE A 132 -11.17 8.00 1.80
N GLN A 133 -10.54 8.94 2.47
CA GLN A 133 -10.68 9.11 3.93
C GLN A 133 -12.12 9.40 4.34
N LYS A 134 -12.88 10.13 3.51
CA LYS A 134 -14.31 10.40 3.75
C LYS A 134 -15.20 9.20 3.41
N MET A 135 -14.79 8.34 2.50
CA MET A 135 -15.57 7.16 2.08
C MET A 135 -15.40 5.99 3.05
N CYS A 136 -14.26 5.88 3.72
CA CYS A 136 -13.90 4.77 4.58
C CYS A 136 -14.02 5.13 6.07
N THR A 137 -14.39 4.14 6.88
CA THR A 137 -14.57 4.29 8.34
C THR A 137 -13.54 3.50 9.15
N THR A 138 -13.04 2.39 8.62
CA THR A 138 -12.09 1.49 9.25
C THR A 138 -10.72 1.50 8.59
N ILE A 139 -10.50 2.40 7.64
CA ILE A 139 -9.23 2.55 6.92
C ILE A 139 -8.61 3.89 7.26
N GLU A 140 -7.42 3.88 7.82
CA GLU A 140 -6.63 5.08 8.05
C GLU A 140 -5.80 5.40 6.81
N VAL A 141 -5.83 6.65 6.37
CA VAL A 141 -5.02 7.11 5.22
C VAL A 141 -3.95 8.06 5.73
N ILE A 142 -2.69 7.75 5.49
CA ILE A 142 -1.53 8.50 5.99
C ILE A 142 -0.70 8.99 4.81
N ARG A 143 -0.52 10.31 4.69
CA ARG A 143 0.46 10.89 3.76
C ARG A 143 1.84 10.82 4.36
N LEU A 144 2.81 10.39 3.57
CA LEU A 144 4.22 10.29 3.94
C LEU A 144 4.98 11.47 3.31
N GLU A 145 4.89 12.63 3.92
CA GLU A 145 5.49 13.86 3.38
C GLU A 145 6.96 13.98 3.78
N GLU A 146 7.28 13.64 5.01
CA GLU A 146 8.64 13.77 5.55
C GLU A 146 9.28 12.39 5.73
N PRO A 147 10.59 12.25 5.44
CA PRO A 147 11.29 10.97 5.61
C PRO A 147 11.18 10.37 7.01
N GLU A 148 11.15 11.23 8.03
CA GLU A 148 11.09 10.85 9.44
C GLU A 148 9.78 10.13 9.81
N ASP A 149 8.71 10.40 9.08
CA ASP A 149 7.37 9.85 9.35
C ASP A 149 7.18 8.47 8.68
N ILE A 150 8.01 8.10 7.71
CA ILE A 150 7.83 6.90 6.89
C ILE A 150 7.91 5.64 7.73
N PHE A 151 9.03 5.39 8.35
CA PHE A 151 9.22 4.15 9.12
C PHE A 151 8.21 4.02 10.28
N PRO A 152 7.95 5.06 11.10
CA PRO A 152 6.94 4.97 12.15
C PRO A 152 5.54 4.66 11.63
N ALA A 153 5.15 5.18 10.46
CA ALA A 153 3.85 4.91 9.87
C ALA A 153 3.72 3.44 9.40
N TYR A 154 4.75 2.87 8.78
CA TYR A 154 4.77 1.46 8.40
C TYR A 154 4.82 0.54 9.63
N GLU A 155 5.64 0.86 10.62
CA GLU A 155 5.70 0.12 11.90
C GLU A 155 4.33 0.12 12.60
N LYS A 156 3.69 1.28 12.74
CA LYS A 156 2.33 1.39 13.27
C LYS A 156 1.35 0.51 12.51
N SER A 157 1.43 0.51 11.18
CA SER A 157 0.53 -0.27 10.33
C SER A 157 0.68 -1.78 10.55
N LEU A 158 1.90 -2.26 10.78
CA LEU A 158 2.17 -3.66 11.10
C LEU A 158 1.71 -4.04 12.50
N LEU A 159 2.01 -3.21 13.50
CA LEU A 159 1.81 -3.52 14.92
C LEU A 159 0.41 -3.21 15.43
N ARG A 160 -0.39 -2.41 14.72
CA ARG A 160 -1.72 -1.98 15.17
C ARG A 160 -2.64 -3.14 15.53
N ASP A 161 -3.46 -2.94 16.55
CA ASP A 161 -4.46 -3.90 17.07
C ASP A 161 -5.88 -3.32 17.12
N ASP A 162 -6.06 -2.09 16.58
CA ASP A 162 -7.31 -1.35 16.56
C ASP A 162 -8.28 -1.76 15.44
N LYS A 163 -8.01 -2.90 14.78
CA LYS A 163 -8.80 -3.48 13.69
C LYS A 163 -8.89 -2.62 12.43
N LYS A 164 -8.07 -1.59 12.30
CA LYS A 164 -8.05 -0.75 11.10
C LYS A 164 -7.03 -1.25 10.08
N ASN A 165 -7.36 -1.04 8.83
CA ASN A 165 -6.43 -1.15 7.71
C ASN A 165 -5.73 0.19 7.46
N THR A 166 -4.64 0.20 6.73
CA THR A 166 -3.88 1.43 6.48
C THR A 166 -3.60 1.61 5.00
N ILE A 167 -3.81 2.82 4.50
CA ILE A 167 -3.29 3.28 3.20
C ILE A 167 -2.16 4.26 3.47
N LEU A 168 -0.98 3.95 2.94
CA LEU A 168 0.22 4.78 3.02
C LEU A 168 0.43 5.44 1.65
N VAL A 169 0.44 6.77 1.64
CA VAL A 169 0.49 7.58 0.44
C VAL A 169 1.86 8.21 0.31
N GLU A 170 2.62 7.76 -0.68
CA GLU A 170 3.99 8.20 -0.96
C GLU A 170 4.01 9.29 -2.02
N TYR A 171 5.07 10.10 -2.03
CA TYR A 171 5.28 11.13 -3.03
C TYR A 171 6.36 10.70 -4.04
N GLY A 172 5.96 10.41 -5.26
CA GLY A 172 6.85 9.87 -6.29
C GLY A 172 8.04 10.76 -6.60
N ASP A 173 7.86 12.08 -6.57
CA ASP A 173 8.96 13.03 -6.81
C ASP A 173 9.97 13.12 -5.64
N TYR A 174 9.63 12.58 -4.46
CA TYR A 174 10.54 12.58 -3.31
C TYR A 174 11.51 11.41 -3.30
N TYR A 175 11.29 10.38 -4.10
CA TYR A 175 12.20 9.24 -4.20
C TYR A 175 13.62 9.61 -4.62
N ASN A 176 13.76 10.68 -5.39
CA ASN A 176 15.05 11.17 -5.87
C ASN A 176 15.58 12.38 -5.09
N LYS A 177 14.89 12.82 -4.03
CA LYS A 177 15.39 13.90 -3.17
C LYS A 177 16.60 13.39 -2.37
N ILE A 178 17.74 14.08 -2.54
CA ILE A 178 19.04 13.80 -1.91
C ILE A 178 19.08 14.39 -0.51
#